data_d9a82cae3b651ab333bd47eff0a0830f
#
_entry.id   d9a82cae3b651ab333bd47eff0a0830f
#
_cell.length_a   1.000
_cell.length_b   1.000
_cell.length_c   1.000
_cell.angle_alpha   90.00
_cell.angle_beta   90.00
_cell.angle_gamma   90.00
#
_symmetry.space_group_name_H-M   'P 1'
#
loop_
_entity.id
_entity.type
_entity.pdbx_description
1 polymer ?
#
loop_
_entity_poly.entity_id
_entity_poly.type
_entity_poly.pdbx_seq_one_letter_code
_entity_poly.pdbx_strand_id
1 'polypeptide(L)'
;MPHIAPLVSVAGPGACALMPASTNAGLPLADNVEITKIARGTPGMSGADLANLVNEAALLAARRGREKVFMDDLEVAKDKVMLGAERKSLVLSENERILTAYHEAGHAVVALRTPGLDPVHKITIVPRGRALGITASLPEEDRHSYSKDYLLANLEML
;
A
#
# COMPACT_ATOMS: atom_id res chain seq x y z
N MET A 1 6.34 -2.26 33.88
CA MET A 1 6.13 -1.07 33.03
C MET A 1 6.54 -1.47 31.60
N PRO A 2 5.66 -1.50 30.61
CA PRO A 2 6.05 -1.84 29.26
C PRO A 2 6.85 -0.69 28.66
N HIS A 3 8.04 -1.01 28.16
CA HIS A 3 8.89 -0.11 27.41
C HIS A 3 8.17 0.30 26.11
N ILE A 4 7.77 1.55 26.07
CA ILE A 4 7.32 2.19 24.82
C ILE A 4 8.58 2.43 24.00
N ALA A 5 8.80 1.63 22.97
CA ALA A 5 9.87 1.89 22.03
C ALA A 5 9.62 3.24 21.35
N PRO A 6 10.59 4.16 21.33
CA PRO A 6 10.42 5.42 20.60
C PRO A 6 10.31 5.13 19.10
N LEU A 7 9.32 5.72 18.48
CA LEU A 7 9.18 5.69 17.03
C LEU A 7 10.42 6.26 16.37
N VAL A 8 11.07 5.44 15.57
CA VAL A 8 12.22 5.82 14.79
C VAL A 8 11.77 6.82 13.72
N SER A 9 12.25 8.04 13.83
CA SER A 9 12.23 9.00 12.74
C SER A 9 13.12 8.46 11.62
N VAL A 10 12.52 7.91 10.58
CA VAL A 10 13.27 7.60 9.36
C VAL A 10 13.30 8.86 8.51
N ALA A 11 14.26 9.73 8.81
CA ALA A 11 14.61 10.84 7.96
C ALA A 11 15.52 10.32 6.84
N GLY A 12 14.92 9.92 5.71
CA GLY A 12 15.60 9.87 4.43
C GLY A 12 15.24 11.13 3.64
N PRO A 13 16.11 11.63 2.73
CA PRO A 13 15.79 12.78 1.90
C PRO A 13 14.61 12.40 0.99
N GLY A 14 13.44 12.95 1.29
CA GLY A 14 12.22 12.82 0.49
C GLY A 14 11.04 12.10 1.15
N ALA A 15 11.23 11.13 2.02
CA ALA A 15 10.13 10.45 2.70
C ALA A 15 9.77 11.15 3.99
N CYS A 16 8.90 12.12 3.93
CA CYS A 16 8.26 12.66 5.13
C CYS A 16 7.14 11.73 5.61
N ALA A 17 7.47 10.50 5.93
CA ALA A 17 6.60 9.64 6.70
C ALA A 17 6.93 9.77 8.17
N LEU A 18 6.75 10.96 8.72
CA LEU A 18 6.50 11.14 10.12
C LEU A 18 5.13 10.53 10.39
N MET A 19 5.08 9.24 10.72
CA MET A 19 3.99 8.76 11.56
C MET A 19 4.18 9.49 12.89
N PRO A 20 3.36 10.50 13.23
CA PRO A 20 3.58 11.23 14.45
C PRO A 20 3.50 10.25 15.62
N ALA A 21 4.42 10.37 16.57
CA ALA A 21 4.42 9.58 17.81
C ALA A 21 3.05 9.61 18.52
N SER A 22 2.26 10.65 18.29
CA SER A 22 0.87 10.79 18.75
C SER A 22 -0.10 9.80 18.08
N THR A 23 0.20 9.28 16.90
CA THR A 23 -0.70 8.39 16.15
C THR A 23 -0.54 6.92 16.57
N ASN A 24 0.63 6.56 17.14
CA ASN A 24 0.94 5.19 17.58
C ASN A 24 1.01 5.06 19.12
N ALA A 25 0.49 6.03 19.88
CA ALA A 25 0.54 5.98 21.33
C ALA A 25 -0.14 4.71 21.86
N GLY A 26 0.62 3.64 21.97
CA GLY A 26 0.20 2.39 22.62
C GLY A 26 -0.28 1.27 21.69
N LEU A 27 -0.19 1.39 20.38
CA LEU A 27 -0.56 0.30 19.46
C LEU A 27 0.57 -0.74 19.42
N PRO A 28 0.35 -1.99 19.87
CA PRO A 28 1.36 -3.04 19.84
C PRO A 28 1.56 -3.52 18.39
N LEU A 29 2.77 -3.35 17.87
CA LEU A 29 3.17 -3.86 16.55
C LEU A 29 3.82 -5.23 16.69
N ALA A 30 3.60 -6.10 15.72
CA ALA A 30 4.29 -7.37 15.61
C ALA A 30 5.71 -7.18 15.03
N ASP A 31 6.59 -8.15 15.25
CA ASP A 31 8.00 -8.07 14.87
C ASP A 31 8.21 -8.09 13.34
N ASN A 32 7.19 -8.50 12.57
CA ASN A 32 7.22 -8.51 11.11
C ASN A 32 6.83 -7.18 10.46
N VAL A 33 6.58 -6.13 11.24
CA VAL A 33 6.15 -4.82 10.72
C VAL A 33 7.35 -4.01 10.24
N GLU A 34 7.39 -3.75 8.95
CA GLU A 34 8.38 -2.92 8.27
C GLU A 34 7.80 -1.51 8.00
N ILE A 35 7.95 -0.59 8.95
CA ILE A 35 7.41 0.79 8.85
C ILE A 35 7.91 1.49 7.58
N THR A 36 9.18 1.32 7.22
CA THR A 36 9.77 1.90 6.00
C THR A 36 9.05 1.46 4.74
N LYS A 37 8.60 0.21 4.66
CA LYS A 37 7.84 -0.31 3.53
C LYS A 37 6.46 0.33 3.42
N ILE A 38 5.79 0.52 4.56
CA ILE A 38 4.51 1.24 4.60
C ILE A 38 4.70 2.70 4.18
N ALA A 39 5.72 3.38 4.70
CA ALA A 39 6.03 4.77 4.37
C ALA A 39 6.26 4.97 2.86
N ARG A 40 7.07 4.11 2.24
CA ARG A 40 7.30 4.12 0.78
C ARG A 40 6.02 3.83 -0.03
N GLY A 41 5.14 3.01 0.52
CA GLY A 41 3.86 2.66 -0.11
C GLY A 41 2.73 3.67 0.11
N THR A 42 2.99 4.81 0.75
CA THR A 42 1.99 5.85 1.07
C THR A 42 2.42 7.25 0.61
N PRO A 43 2.88 7.41 -0.65
CA PRO A 43 3.30 8.72 -1.15
C PRO A 43 2.11 9.69 -1.13
N GLY A 44 2.37 10.94 -0.72
CA GLY A 44 1.37 12.01 -0.71
C GLY A 44 0.31 11.92 0.39
N MET A 45 0.36 10.94 1.28
CA MET A 45 -0.55 10.88 2.42
C MET A 45 -0.24 11.98 3.44
N SER A 46 -1.30 12.66 3.91
CA SER A 46 -1.22 13.57 5.04
C SER A 46 -1.07 12.82 6.37
N GLY A 47 -0.70 13.54 7.44
CA GLY A 47 -0.67 12.95 8.79
C GLY A 47 -2.03 12.38 9.23
N ALA A 48 -3.13 12.98 8.79
CA ALA A 48 -4.48 12.49 9.05
C ALA A 48 -4.77 11.17 8.31
N ASP A 49 -4.31 11.03 7.07
CA ASP A 49 -4.46 9.78 6.30
C ASP A 49 -3.65 8.65 6.92
N LEU A 50 -2.42 8.94 7.37
CA LEU A 50 -1.58 7.97 8.09
C LEU A 50 -2.20 7.56 9.42
N ALA A 51 -2.79 8.50 10.17
CA ALA A 51 -3.52 8.21 11.40
C ALA A 51 -4.72 7.29 11.12
N ASN A 52 -5.49 7.57 10.07
CA ASN A 52 -6.59 6.73 9.63
C ASN A 52 -6.12 5.33 9.22
N LEU A 53 -5.01 5.22 8.49
CA LEU A 53 -4.40 3.95 8.11
C LEU A 53 -4.08 3.09 9.35
N VAL A 54 -3.42 3.67 10.34
CA VAL A 54 -3.06 2.98 11.59
C VAL A 54 -4.30 2.54 12.36
N ASN A 55 -5.31 3.40 12.46
CA ASN A 55 -6.57 3.08 13.11
C ASN A 55 -7.31 1.92 12.39
N GLU A 56 -7.35 1.94 11.07
CA GLU A 56 -7.95 0.85 10.28
C GLU A 56 -7.19 -0.47 10.44
N ALA A 57 -5.85 -0.43 10.51
CA ALA A 57 -5.05 -1.62 10.75
C ALA A 57 -5.32 -2.20 12.15
N ALA A 58 -5.43 -1.35 13.18
CA ALA A 58 -5.79 -1.77 14.52
C ALA A 58 -7.18 -2.42 14.61
N LEU A 59 -8.16 -1.80 13.95
CA LEU A 59 -9.52 -2.35 13.86
C LEU A 59 -9.53 -3.70 13.14
N LEU A 60 -8.72 -3.87 12.09
CA LEU A 60 -8.61 -5.11 11.36
C LEU A 60 -7.96 -6.21 12.21
N ALA A 61 -6.85 -5.91 12.90
CA ALA A 61 -6.21 -6.81 13.83
C ALA A 61 -7.17 -7.29 14.93
N ALA A 62 -7.92 -6.34 15.53
CA ALA A 62 -8.93 -6.67 16.54
C ALA A 62 -10.05 -7.58 16.01
N ARG A 63 -10.55 -7.33 14.77
CA ARG A 63 -11.54 -8.20 14.12
C ARG A 63 -11.02 -9.62 13.86
N ARG A 64 -9.70 -9.77 13.69
CA ARG A 64 -9.02 -11.06 13.51
C ARG A 64 -8.64 -11.72 14.84
N GLY A 65 -9.00 -11.12 15.98
CA GLY A 65 -8.68 -11.62 17.31
C GLY A 65 -7.19 -11.52 17.67
N ARG A 66 -6.47 -10.58 17.04
CA ARG A 66 -5.03 -10.38 17.27
C ARG A 66 -4.79 -9.31 18.33
N GLU A 67 -3.81 -9.54 19.20
CA GLU A 67 -3.37 -8.57 20.22
C GLU A 67 -2.34 -7.55 19.69
N LYS A 68 -1.74 -7.84 18.53
CA LYS A 68 -0.76 -6.99 17.84
C LYS A 68 -1.18 -6.74 16.41
N VAL A 69 -0.77 -5.61 15.86
CA VAL A 69 -0.93 -5.30 14.44
C VAL A 69 0.22 -5.92 13.65
N PHE A 70 -0.10 -6.69 12.64
CA PHE A 70 0.85 -7.34 11.75
C PHE A 70 1.00 -6.56 10.44
N MET A 71 2.06 -6.88 9.68
CA MET A 71 2.31 -6.23 8.39
C MET A 71 1.14 -6.39 7.41
N ASP A 72 0.48 -7.55 7.39
CA ASP A 72 -0.68 -7.80 6.54
C ASP A 72 -1.92 -6.97 6.92
N ASP A 73 -2.07 -6.60 8.19
CA ASP A 73 -3.14 -5.70 8.64
C ASP A 73 -2.89 -4.28 8.12
N LEU A 74 -1.64 -3.81 8.16
CA LEU A 74 -1.24 -2.51 7.63
C LEU A 74 -1.37 -2.44 6.10
N GLU A 75 -0.98 -3.49 5.38
CA GLU A 75 -1.14 -3.55 3.92
C GLU A 75 -2.62 -3.51 3.50
N VAL A 76 -3.49 -4.25 4.18
CA VAL A 76 -4.94 -4.22 3.90
C VAL A 76 -5.55 -2.88 4.27
N ALA A 77 -5.13 -2.27 5.37
CA ALA A 77 -5.57 -0.94 5.77
C ALA A 77 -5.12 0.13 4.77
N LYS A 78 -3.88 0.05 4.29
CA LYS A 78 -3.35 0.91 3.22
C LYS A 78 -4.21 0.84 1.97
N ASP A 79 -4.49 -0.38 1.50
CA ASP A 79 -5.37 -0.58 0.34
C ASP A 79 -6.76 0.05 0.57
N LYS A 80 -7.32 -0.11 1.76
CA LYS A 80 -8.64 0.44 2.08
C LYS A 80 -8.63 1.97 2.06
N VAL A 81 -7.60 2.60 2.59
CA VAL A 81 -7.49 4.07 2.65
C VAL A 81 -7.21 4.66 1.25
N MET A 82 -6.31 4.03 0.48
CA MET A 82 -5.91 4.53 -0.85
C MET A 82 -6.93 4.22 -1.95
N LEU A 83 -7.48 3.01 -1.96
CA LEU A 83 -8.26 2.46 -3.07
C LEU A 83 -9.75 2.33 -2.74
N GLY A 84 -10.11 2.55 -1.47
CA GLY A 84 -11.46 2.37 -0.97
C GLY A 84 -11.73 0.97 -0.43
N ALA A 85 -12.91 0.80 0.14
CA ALA A 85 -13.33 -0.47 0.71
C ALA A 85 -13.46 -1.55 -0.37
N GLU A 86 -13.17 -2.79 0.02
CA GLU A 86 -13.43 -3.97 -0.81
C GLU A 86 -14.93 -4.09 -1.11
N ARG A 87 -15.26 -4.31 -2.39
CA ARG A 87 -16.65 -4.49 -2.84
C ARG A 87 -17.11 -5.94 -2.67
N LYS A 88 -17.30 -6.36 -1.42
CA LYS A 88 -17.70 -7.75 -1.09
C LYS A 88 -19.05 -8.17 -1.69
N SER A 89 -19.91 -7.22 -2.00
CA SER A 89 -21.20 -7.47 -2.65
C SER A 89 -21.12 -7.64 -4.16
N LEU A 90 -19.97 -7.33 -4.77
CA LEU A 90 -19.75 -7.50 -6.20
C LEU A 90 -19.39 -8.96 -6.48
N VAL A 91 -20.36 -9.69 -7.03
CA VAL A 91 -20.11 -11.06 -7.49
C VAL A 91 -19.70 -11.00 -8.96
N LEU A 92 -18.38 -11.15 -9.20
CA LEU A 92 -17.85 -11.30 -10.55
C LEU A 92 -18.04 -12.74 -11.01
N SER A 93 -18.43 -12.92 -12.26
CA SER A 93 -18.42 -14.23 -12.90
C SER A 93 -16.98 -14.78 -12.99
N GLU A 94 -16.82 -16.09 -13.11
CA GLU A 94 -15.49 -16.69 -13.25
C GLU A 94 -14.76 -16.16 -14.50
N ASN A 95 -15.48 -15.95 -15.60
CA ASN A 95 -14.91 -15.37 -16.82
C ASN A 95 -14.39 -13.95 -16.60
N GLU A 96 -15.12 -13.10 -15.87
CA GLU A 96 -14.68 -11.75 -15.53
C GLU A 96 -13.45 -11.76 -14.60
N ARG A 97 -13.41 -12.69 -13.65
CA ARG A 97 -12.24 -12.87 -12.76
C ARG A 97 -11.01 -13.28 -13.56
N ILE A 98 -11.15 -14.23 -14.49
CA ILE A 98 -10.08 -14.66 -15.37
C ILE A 98 -9.63 -13.51 -16.27
N LEU A 99 -10.57 -12.79 -16.88
CA LEU A 99 -10.26 -11.63 -17.74
C LEU A 99 -9.49 -10.55 -16.96
N THR A 100 -9.95 -10.21 -15.75
CA THR A 100 -9.28 -9.24 -14.88
C THR A 100 -7.88 -9.73 -14.51
N ALA A 101 -7.71 -11.02 -14.17
CA ALA A 101 -6.41 -11.59 -13.82
C ALA A 101 -5.42 -11.48 -14.99
N TYR A 102 -5.85 -11.78 -16.22
CA TYR A 102 -5.00 -11.61 -17.40
C TYR A 102 -4.66 -10.14 -17.66
N HIS A 103 -5.61 -9.24 -17.47
CA HIS A 103 -5.40 -7.79 -17.62
C HIS A 103 -4.32 -7.29 -16.65
N GLU A 104 -4.47 -7.56 -15.35
CA GLU A 104 -3.50 -7.15 -14.33
C GLU A 104 -2.13 -7.84 -14.51
N ALA A 105 -2.12 -9.11 -14.92
CA ALA A 105 -0.88 -9.81 -15.24
C ALA A 105 -0.19 -9.19 -16.45
N GLY A 106 -0.95 -8.69 -17.43
CA GLY A 106 -0.42 -7.95 -18.58
C GLY A 106 0.35 -6.70 -18.15
N HIS A 107 -0.24 -5.85 -17.33
CA HIS A 107 0.43 -4.69 -16.75
C HIS A 107 1.72 -5.07 -16.01
N ALA A 108 1.66 -6.12 -15.18
CA ALA A 108 2.81 -6.57 -14.42
C ALA A 108 3.94 -7.09 -15.33
N VAL A 109 3.63 -7.86 -16.37
CA VAL A 109 4.64 -8.38 -17.32
C VAL A 109 5.30 -7.24 -18.08
N VAL A 110 4.52 -6.26 -18.53
CA VAL A 110 5.07 -5.06 -19.20
C VAL A 110 5.96 -4.29 -18.22
N ALA A 111 5.48 -4.01 -17.00
CA ALA A 111 6.26 -3.29 -16.00
C ALA A 111 7.61 -3.98 -15.68
N LEU A 112 7.61 -5.31 -15.57
CA LEU A 112 8.84 -6.11 -15.33
C LEU A 112 9.82 -6.11 -16.51
N ARG A 113 9.35 -5.82 -17.73
CA ARG A 113 10.16 -5.84 -18.96
C ARG A 113 10.55 -4.45 -19.44
N THR A 114 9.89 -3.39 -18.95
CA THR A 114 10.16 -2.01 -19.34
C THR A 114 11.17 -1.37 -18.37
N PRO A 115 12.39 -1.06 -18.82
CA PRO A 115 13.39 -0.41 -17.98
C PRO A 115 12.92 0.98 -17.50
N GLY A 116 13.28 1.33 -16.27
CA GLY A 116 13.00 2.65 -15.70
C GLY A 116 11.65 2.79 -15.02
N LEU A 117 10.80 1.77 -15.03
CA LEU A 117 9.59 1.72 -14.22
C LEU A 117 9.89 1.32 -12.77
N ASP A 118 9.03 1.77 -11.87
CA ASP A 118 9.10 1.36 -10.47
C ASP A 118 8.77 -0.14 -10.31
N PRO A 119 9.41 -0.85 -9.38
CA PRO A 119 9.19 -2.27 -9.17
C PRO A 119 7.72 -2.59 -8.85
N VAL A 120 7.20 -3.66 -9.47
CA VAL A 120 5.87 -4.17 -9.14
C VAL A 120 5.88 -4.68 -7.70
N HIS A 121 5.00 -4.11 -6.89
CA HIS A 121 4.85 -4.47 -5.48
C HIS A 121 3.74 -5.49 -5.26
N LYS A 122 2.62 -5.30 -5.96
CA LYS A 122 1.41 -6.08 -5.71
C LYS A 122 0.53 -6.16 -6.95
N ILE A 123 -0.04 -7.34 -7.17
CA ILE A 123 -1.09 -7.56 -8.15
C ILE A 123 -2.29 -8.13 -7.40
N THR A 124 -3.49 -7.63 -7.67
CA THR A 124 -4.72 -8.12 -7.05
C THR A 124 -5.90 -8.00 -7.99
N ILE A 125 -6.80 -8.97 -7.92
CA ILE A 125 -8.12 -8.96 -8.58
C ILE A 125 -9.26 -8.74 -7.58
N VAL A 126 -8.94 -8.22 -6.39
CA VAL A 126 -9.94 -7.86 -5.38
C VAL A 126 -10.56 -6.52 -5.77
N PRO A 127 -11.87 -6.46 -6.06
CA PRO A 127 -12.54 -5.24 -6.48
C PRO A 127 -12.54 -4.21 -5.35
N ARG A 128 -12.07 -2.99 -5.64
CA ARG A 128 -12.07 -1.87 -4.70
C ARG A 128 -12.49 -0.58 -5.40
N GLY A 129 -13.36 0.19 -4.78
CA GLY A 129 -13.86 1.42 -5.37
C GLY A 129 -14.42 1.17 -6.78
N ARG A 130 -13.79 1.73 -7.82
CA ARG A 130 -14.16 1.55 -9.24
C ARG A 130 -13.32 0.51 -9.98
N ALA A 131 -12.21 0.08 -9.39
CA ALA A 131 -11.30 -0.89 -9.99
C ALA A 131 -11.74 -2.34 -9.72
N LEU A 132 -11.60 -3.21 -10.71
CA LEU A 132 -11.85 -4.66 -10.59
C LEU A 132 -10.58 -5.42 -10.20
N GLY A 133 -9.42 -4.86 -10.53
CA GLY A 133 -8.10 -5.31 -10.14
C GLY A 133 -7.14 -4.14 -10.04
N ILE A 134 -5.94 -4.36 -9.60
CA ILE A 134 -4.89 -3.35 -9.50
C ILE A 134 -3.52 -4.02 -9.59
N THR A 135 -2.66 -3.43 -10.43
CA THR A 135 -1.22 -3.66 -10.43
C THR A 135 -0.55 -2.44 -9.83
N ALA A 136 -0.02 -2.58 -8.63
CA ALA A 136 0.61 -1.50 -7.89
C ALA A 136 2.13 -1.61 -7.91
N SER A 137 2.81 -0.51 -8.18
CA SER A 137 4.25 -0.36 -8.06
C SER A 137 4.64 0.32 -6.76
N LEU A 138 5.84 0.09 -6.28
CA LEU A 138 6.40 0.73 -5.10
C LEU A 138 7.61 1.57 -5.52
N PRO A 139 7.51 2.91 -5.51
CA PRO A 139 8.63 3.77 -5.84
C PRO A 139 9.86 3.48 -4.96
N GLU A 140 11.04 3.42 -5.56
CA GLU A 140 12.29 3.27 -4.81
C GLU A 140 12.71 4.57 -4.16
N GLU A 141 12.35 5.70 -4.79
CA GLU A 141 12.67 7.05 -4.35
C GLU A 141 11.45 7.97 -4.49
N ASP A 142 11.38 9.00 -3.63
CA ASP A 142 10.38 10.06 -3.79
C ASP A 142 10.74 10.94 -4.99
N ARG A 143 9.86 10.97 -5.98
CA ARG A 143 10.03 11.78 -7.20
C ARG A 143 9.10 12.98 -7.18
N HIS A 144 9.67 14.17 -7.28
CA HIS A 144 8.91 15.41 -7.43
C HIS A 144 8.75 15.84 -8.90
N SER A 145 9.48 15.19 -9.82
CA SER A 145 9.42 15.42 -11.25
C SER A 145 9.64 14.11 -11.99
N TYR A 146 9.06 14.01 -13.18
CA TYR A 146 9.15 12.83 -14.03
C TYR A 146 9.89 13.17 -15.32
N SER A 147 10.88 12.34 -15.69
CA SER A 147 11.54 12.46 -16.98
C SER A 147 10.60 12.04 -18.10
N LYS A 148 10.88 12.52 -19.32
CA LYS A 148 10.13 12.10 -20.52
C LYS A 148 10.14 10.57 -20.68
N ASP A 149 11.30 9.95 -20.49
CA ASP A 149 11.47 8.50 -20.66
C ASP A 149 10.65 7.71 -19.63
N TYR A 150 10.61 8.17 -18.37
CA TYR A 150 9.75 7.58 -17.34
C TYR A 150 8.26 7.68 -17.72
N LEU A 151 7.82 8.84 -18.24
CA LEU A 151 6.43 9.02 -18.65
C LEU A 151 6.07 8.13 -19.85
N LEU A 152 6.98 7.98 -20.82
CA LEU A 152 6.78 7.08 -21.95
C LEU A 152 6.72 5.62 -21.50
N ALA A 153 7.62 5.19 -20.60
CA ALA A 153 7.58 3.85 -20.03
C ALA A 153 6.26 3.56 -19.29
N ASN A 154 5.74 4.54 -18.54
CA ASN A 154 4.42 4.40 -17.91
C ASN A 154 3.27 4.28 -18.93
N LEU A 155 3.35 4.98 -20.06
CA LEU A 155 2.35 4.85 -21.13
C LEU A 155 2.38 3.47 -21.80
N GLU A 156 3.55 2.83 -21.88
CA GLU A 156 3.67 1.44 -22.37
C GLU A 156 3.02 0.43 -21.44
N MET A 157 2.98 0.73 -20.13
CA MET A 157 2.39 -0.14 -19.13
C MET A 157 0.86 -0.01 -19.03
N LEU A 158 0.30 1.15 -19.42
CA LEU A 158 -1.14 1.42 -19.36
C LEU A 158 -1.92 0.70 -20.47
#